data_af0712ca67dab64b4dc017138ea06d2e
#
_entry.id   af0712ca67dab64b4dc017138ea06d2e
#
_cell.length_a   1.000
_cell.length_b   1.000
_cell.length_c   1.000
_cell.angle_alpha   90.00
_cell.angle_beta   90.00
_cell.angle_gamma   90.00
#
_symmetry.space_group_name_H-M   'P 1'
#
loop_
_entity.id
_entity.type
_entity.pdbx_description
1 polymer ?
#
loop_
_entity_poly.entity_id
_entity_poly.type
_entity_poly.pdbx_seq_one_letter_code
_entity_poly.pdbx_strand_id
1 'polypeptide(L)'
;MLSEPGKVRPLLVRPPSEMKKNKSHILRRFALSMARWWWVAAIAAALVAVAYIYKGMTDNPPISLHVERNTTIDLTPERIQSIRDVGQWEFVSINDEEMVEWTRSRTFVTDRLVRIYQGTLRLGVDLSKAQGDWVVSLPDSTVRVTLPPVGLLDEHFIDEARSRTFYEHGSVPTDAADVLYAQAVEKMKRRCLTTQNLQAAEHAARREFDRVFRTLGFKKVIINFEKQ
;
A
#
# COMPACT_ATOMS: atom_id res chain seq x y z
N MET A 1 69.59 73.44 76.78
CA MET A 1 69.10 74.72 77.33
C MET A 1 67.82 75.09 76.59
N LEU A 2 66.71 75.09 77.29
CA LEU A 2 65.44 75.78 77.02
C LEU A 2 64.70 75.43 75.70
N SER A 3 63.46 75.20 75.62
CA SER A 3 62.26 75.21 76.48
C SER A 3 61.09 74.86 75.56
N GLU A 4 60.24 74.02 75.98
CA GLU A 4 58.92 73.80 75.40
C GLU A 4 58.05 75.08 75.45
N PRO A 5 56.99 75.20 74.62
CA PRO A 5 55.71 74.55 75.01
C PRO A 5 54.68 74.25 73.89
N GLY A 6 53.71 73.47 74.21
CA GLY A 6 52.31 73.71 73.98
C GLY A 6 51.61 72.89 72.91
N LYS A 7 51.18 71.71 73.27
CA LYS A 7 50.32 70.86 72.46
C LYS A 7 48.82 71.12 72.78
N VAL A 8 48.12 71.75 71.90
CA VAL A 8 46.63 71.88 71.89
C VAL A 8 45.99 70.78 71.06
N ARG A 9 45.16 69.99 71.73
CA ARG A 9 44.38 68.93 71.06
C ARG A 9 43.17 69.53 70.33
N PRO A 10 42.88 69.20 69.07
CA PRO A 10 41.56 69.51 68.55
C PRO A 10 40.55 68.35 68.80
N LEU A 11 39.33 68.73 69.09
CA LEU A 11 38.14 67.91 69.28
C LEU A 11 37.81 67.16 68.04
N LEU A 12 37.67 65.83 68.21
CA LEU A 12 37.13 64.92 67.17
C LEU A 12 35.65 65.10 67.04
N VAL A 13 35.21 65.73 65.96
CA VAL A 13 33.82 65.72 65.50
C VAL A 13 33.56 64.39 64.71
N ARG A 14 32.74 63.54 65.27
CA ARG A 14 32.23 62.30 64.54
C ARG A 14 31.33 62.71 63.42
N PRO A 15 31.54 62.16 62.20
CA PRO A 15 30.59 62.34 61.13
C PRO A 15 29.34 61.37 61.29
N PRO A 16 28.13 61.83 60.90
CA PRO A 16 26.90 60.98 60.98
C PRO A 16 26.78 60.12 59.76
N SER A 17 27.34 58.90 59.72
CA SER A 17 27.25 58.03 58.56
C SER A 17 26.85 56.58 58.88
N GLU A 18 26.36 56.27 60.05
CA GLU A 18 25.98 54.86 60.30
C GLU A 18 24.48 54.53 60.30
N MET A 19 23.61 55.47 59.88
CA MET A 19 22.16 55.20 59.87
C MET A 19 21.53 54.85 58.52
N LYS A 20 22.33 54.72 57.47
CA LYS A 20 21.83 54.40 56.14
C LYS A 20 22.04 52.96 55.64
N LYS A 21 22.83 52.14 56.33
CA LYS A 21 23.15 50.77 55.92
C LYS A 21 22.14 49.70 56.35
N ASN A 22 21.30 49.99 57.33
CA ASN A 22 20.40 48.98 57.86
C ASN A 22 19.04 48.85 57.14
N LYS A 23 18.66 49.85 56.32
CA LYS A 23 17.41 49.80 55.56
C LYS A 23 17.56 48.99 54.27
N SER A 24 18.73 48.86 53.68
CA SER A 24 18.96 48.14 52.43
C SER A 24 18.96 46.62 52.57
N HIS A 25 19.40 46.12 53.74
CA HIS A 25 19.41 44.67 54.01
C HIS A 25 18.01 44.09 54.29
N ILE A 26 17.14 44.90 54.91
CA ILE A 26 15.75 44.50 55.15
C ILE A 26 14.94 44.47 53.85
N LEU A 27 15.10 45.47 53.00
CA LEU A 27 14.45 45.52 51.67
C LEU A 27 14.92 44.39 50.72
N ARG A 28 16.22 44.02 50.74
CA ARG A 28 16.75 42.89 49.97
C ARG A 28 16.22 41.54 50.44
N ARG A 29 16.06 41.36 51.76
CA ARG A 29 15.47 40.12 52.31
C ARG A 29 14.00 39.98 51.98
N PHE A 30 13.24 41.08 51.97
CA PHE A 30 11.83 41.11 51.54
C PHE A 30 11.70 40.86 50.04
N ALA A 31 12.56 41.44 49.19
CA ALA A 31 12.53 41.23 47.75
C ALA A 31 12.87 39.79 47.34
N LEU A 32 13.81 39.15 48.06
CA LEU A 32 14.17 37.73 47.81
C LEU A 32 13.11 36.75 48.31
N SER A 33 12.35 37.07 49.36
CA SER A 33 11.21 36.26 49.80
C SER A 33 10.01 36.37 48.84
N MET A 34 9.74 37.55 48.31
CA MET A 34 8.70 37.74 47.30
C MET A 34 9.05 37.01 46.00
N ALA A 35 10.31 37.01 45.55
CA ALA A 35 10.74 36.27 44.39
C ALA A 35 10.57 34.74 44.56
N ARG A 36 10.78 34.21 45.76
CA ARG A 36 10.54 32.76 46.04
C ARG A 36 9.05 32.42 46.05
N TRP A 37 8.19 33.33 46.48
CA TRP A 37 6.73 33.10 46.46
C TRP A 37 6.14 33.22 45.03
N TRP A 38 6.77 34.01 44.16
CA TRP A 38 6.32 34.10 42.76
C TRP A 38 6.51 32.77 42.05
N TRP A 39 7.62 32.05 42.30
CA TRP A 39 7.82 30.71 41.72
C TRP A 39 6.76 29.72 42.19
N VAL A 40 6.37 29.79 43.48
CA VAL A 40 5.30 28.96 44.02
C VAL A 40 3.95 29.33 43.36
N ALA A 41 3.68 30.62 43.19
CA ALA A 41 2.48 31.06 42.47
C ALA A 41 2.48 30.66 41.00
N ALA A 42 3.64 30.71 40.33
CA ALA A 42 3.78 30.27 38.95
C ALA A 42 3.56 28.75 38.81
N ILE A 43 4.09 27.95 39.73
CA ILE A 43 3.89 26.48 39.77
C ILE A 43 2.41 26.17 40.03
N ALA A 44 1.78 26.86 40.99
CA ALA A 44 0.35 26.69 41.28
C ALA A 44 -0.52 27.05 40.07
N ALA A 45 -0.22 28.14 39.36
CA ALA A 45 -0.91 28.55 38.15
C ALA A 45 -0.72 27.52 37.00
N ALA A 46 0.50 26.97 36.88
CA ALA A 46 0.77 25.92 35.91
C ALA A 46 0.00 24.61 36.21
N LEU A 47 -0.08 24.22 37.47
CA LEU A 47 -0.86 23.07 37.89
C LEU A 47 -2.36 23.25 37.66
N VAL A 48 -2.89 24.46 37.93
CA VAL A 48 -4.29 24.80 37.61
C VAL A 48 -4.54 24.78 36.11
N ALA A 49 -3.62 25.32 35.32
CA ALA A 49 -3.72 25.27 33.85
C ALA A 49 -3.71 23.83 33.33
N VAL A 50 -2.81 22.97 33.82
CA VAL A 50 -2.76 21.54 33.49
C VAL A 50 -4.05 20.84 33.93
N ALA A 51 -4.56 21.11 35.11
CA ALA A 51 -5.83 20.54 35.59
C ALA A 51 -7.03 21.02 34.73
N TYR A 52 -7.00 22.27 34.28
CA TYR A 52 -8.04 22.81 33.38
C TYR A 52 -7.98 22.18 31.98
N ILE A 53 -6.76 21.98 31.46
CA ILE A 53 -6.55 21.26 30.17
C ILE A 53 -6.99 19.80 30.33
N TYR A 54 -6.63 19.16 31.45
CA TYR A 54 -7.03 17.77 31.71
C TYR A 54 -8.54 17.62 31.85
N LYS A 55 -9.18 18.56 32.54
CA LYS A 55 -10.65 18.58 32.66
C LYS A 55 -11.33 18.89 31.32
N GLY A 56 -10.79 19.80 30.51
CA GLY A 56 -11.29 20.06 29.16
C GLY A 56 -11.13 18.89 28.21
N MET A 57 -10.08 18.04 28.41
CA MET A 57 -9.90 16.80 27.65
C MET A 57 -10.84 15.67 28.09
N THR A 58 -11.27 15.66 29.38
CA THR A 58 -12.21 14.65 29.90
C THR A 58 -13.67 15.03 29.63
N ASP A 59 -14.00 16.32 29.65
CA ASP A 59 -15.37 16.79 29.41
C ASP A 59 -15.70 16.94 27.90
N ASN A 60 -14.67 17.07 27.04
CA ASN A 60 -14.77 16.95 25.60
C ASN A 60 -13.84 15.82 25.16
N PRO A 61 -14.30 14.58 25.00
CA PRO A 61 -13.49 13.54 24.44
C PRO A 61 -13.03 13.99 23.05
N PRO A 62 -11.70 14.00 22.76
CA PRO A 62 -11.21 14.42 21.46
C PRO A 62 -11.82 13.50 20.42
N ILE A 63 -12.73 14.07 19.62
CA ILE A 63 -13.31 13.46 18.42
C ILE A 63 -13.53 11.98 18.65
N SER A 64 -14.69 11.60 19.19
CA SER A 64 -15.19 10.27 18.96
C SER A 64 -15.33 10.16 17.44
N LEU A 65 -14.31 9.58 16.78
CA LEU A 65 -14.53 8.92 15.51
C LEU A 65 -15.60 7.87 15.84
N HIS A 66 -16.85 8.28 15.76
CA HIS A 66 -17.95 7.37 15.53
C HIS A 66 -17.60 6.77 14.17
N VAL A 67 -16.75 5.74 14.19
CA VAL A 67 -16.80 4.72 13.18
C VAL A 67 -18.18 4.11 13.40
N GLU A 68 -19.16 4.76 12.83
CA GLU A 68 -20.44 4.16 12.58
C GLU A 68 -20.07 2.93 11.76
N ARG A 69 -19.95 1.81 12.45
CA ARG A 69 -19.76 0.51 11.82
C ARG A 69 -21.08 0.28 11.13
N ASN A 70 -21.20 0.93 9.96
CA ASN A 70 -22.32 0.73 9.06
C ASN A 70 -22.25 -0.73 8.69
N THR A 71 -23.03 -1.54 9.42
CA THR A 71 -23.14 -2.99 9.21
C THR A 71 -23.92 -3.28 7.93
N THR A 72 -24.41 -2.25 7.28
CA THR A 72 -24.98 -2.33 5.94
C THR A 72 -23.81 -2.33 4.96
N ILE A 73 -23.52 -3.50 4.41
CA ILE A 73 -22.53 -3.65 3.33
C ILE A 73 -23.14 -2.96 2.12
N ASP A 74 -22.67 -1.74 1.86
CA ASP A 74 -23.13 -0.92 0.75
C ASP A 74 -22.30 -1.30 -0.49
N LEU A 75 -22.76 -2.34 -1.19
CA LEU A 75 -22.33 -2.59 -2.56
C LEU A 75 -22.99 -1.55 -3.46
N THR A 76 -22.41 -0.37 -3.53
CA THR A 76 -22.87 0.61 -4.49
C THR A 76 -22.57 0.12 -5.91
N PRO A 77 -23.42 0.42 -6.89
CA PRO A 77 -23.15 0.10 -8.29
C PRO A 77 -21.76 0.57 -8.76
N GLU A 78 -21.28 1.69 -8.23
CA GLU A 78 -19.96 2.26 -8.55
C GLU A 78 -18.82 1.35 -8.06
N ARG A 79 -18.93 0.71 -6.90
CA ARG A 79 -17.93 -0.24 -6.39
C ARG A 79 -17.89 -1.52 -7.22
N ILE A 80 -19.05 -2.03 -7.61
CA ILE A 80 -19.17 -3.20 -8.48
C ILE A 80 -18.55 -2.87 -9.85
N GLN A 81 -18.85 -1.69 -10.38
CA GLN A 81 -18.29 -1.19 -11.62
C GLN A 81 -16.76 -1.04 -11.53
N SER A 82 -16.23 -0.48 -10.44
CA SER A 82 -14.79 -0.33 -10.23
C SER A 82 -14.05 -1.67 -10.22
N ILE A 83 -14.64 -2.74 -9.67
CA ILE A 83 -14.05 -4.09 -9.72
C ILE A 83 -14.09 -4.63 -11.15
N ARG A 84 -15.17 -4.38 -11.90
CA ARG A 84 -15.32 -4.77 -13.31
C ARG A 84 -14.32 -4.04 -14.20
N ASP A 85 -14.06 -2.75 -13.93
CA ASP A 85 -13.16 -1.89 -14.72
C ASP A 85 -11.68 -2.31 -14.60
N VAL A 86 -11.31 -3.14 -13.61
CA VAL A 86 -10.00 -3.80 -13.57
C VAL A 86 -9.80 -4.68 -14.81
N GLY A 87 -10.89 -5.20 -15.38
CA GLY A 87 -10.90 -5.99 -16.61
C GLY A 87 -10.36 -7.41 -16.35
N GLN A 88 -9.13 -7.67 -16.77
CA GLN A 88 -8.55 -9.01 -16.71
C GLN A 88 -7.86 -9.30 -15.38
N TRP A 89 -8.19 -10.43 -14.77
CA TRP A 89 -7.58 -10.96 -13.55
C TRP A 89 -6.81 -12.24 -13.87
N GLU A 90 -5.49 -12.17 -13.82
CA GLU A 90 -4.59 -13.30 -14.02
C GLU A 90 -4.44 -14.11 -12.73
N PHE A 91 -4.55 -15.43 -12.82
CA PHE A 91 -4.42 -16.36 -11.69
C PHE A 91 -3.32 -17.39 -11.87
N VAL A 92 -3.00 -17.74 -13.10
CA VAL A 92 -1.92 -18.67 -13.45
C VAL A 92 -1.18 -18.14 -14.67
N SER A 93 0.14 -18.12 -14.58
CA SER A 93 1.06 -17.76 -15.65
C SER A 93 1.93 -18.94 -15.98
N ILE A 94 1.98 -19.34 -17.25
CA ILE A 94 2.73 -20.50 -17.74
C ILE A 94 3.71 -20.02 -18.80
N ASN A 95 5.01 -20.07 -18.47
CA ASN A 95 6.06 -19.84 -19.47
C ASN A 95 6.32 -21.15 -20.22
N ASP A 96 6.30 -21.09 -21.54
CA ASP A 96 6.49 -22.24 -22.40
C ASP A 96 7.42 -21.93 -23.56
N GLU A 97 8.13 -22.96 -24.02
CA GLU A 97 9.02 -22.90 -25.18
C GLU A 97 8.67 -24.04 -26.12
N GLU A 98 8.48 -23.73 -27.39
CA GLU A 98 8.15 -24.71 -28.41
C GLU A 98 9.10 -24.61 -29.60
N MET A 99 9.69 -25.76 -29.94
CA MET A 99 10.48 -25.92 -31.15
C MET A 99 9.63 -26.52 -32.26
N VAL A 100 9.58 -25.83 -33.39
CA VAL A 100 8.83 -26.26 -34.55
C VAL A 100 9.72 -26.29 -35.78
N GLU A 101 9.41 -27.21 -36.67
CA GLU A 101 10.19 -27.48 -37.87
C GLU A 101 9.30 -27.47 -39.10
N TRP A 102 9.78 -26.78 -40.15
CA TRP A 102 9.26 -26.85 -41.51
C TRP A 102 10.29 -27.52 -42.39
N THR A 103 9.86 -28.50 -43.21
CA THR A 103 10.73 -29.25 -44.13
C THR A 103 10.06 -29.39 -45.49
N ARG A 104 10.84 -29.16 -46.53
CA ARG A 104 10.42 -29.42 -47.92
C ARG A 104 11.48 -30.25 -48.64
N SER A 105 11.15 -31.50 -48.96
CA SER A 105 12.01 -32.38 -49.72
C SER A 105 11.86 -32.14 -51.22
N ARG A 106 13.00 -32.02 -51.93
CA ARG A 106 13.11 -31.97 -53.37
C ARG A 106 14.02 -33.11 -53.81
N THR A 107 14.07 -33.42 -55.09
CA THR A 107 14.77 -34.63 -55.64
C THR A 107 16.21 -34.78 -55.10
N PHE A 108 16.95 -33.73 -54.88
CA PHE A 108 18.34 -33.75 -54.43
C PHE A 108 18.66 -32.83 -53.25
N VAL A 109 17.69 -32.08 -52.77
CA VAL A 109 17.87 -31.09 -51.71
C VAL A 109 16.69 -31.10 -50.76
N THR A 110 16.96 -31.01 -49.47
CA THR A 110 15.92 -30.81 -48.45
C THR A 110 16.09 -29.42 -47.85
N ASP A 111 15.08 -28.58 -48.06
CA ASP A 111 15.00 -27.29 -47.41
C ASP A 111 14.43 -27.50 -46.00
N ARG A 112 14.99 -26.81 -45.01
CA ARG A 112 14.62 -27.01 -43.60
C ARG A 112 14.70 -25.68 -42.84
N LEU A 113 13.66 -25.38 -42.07
CA LEU A 113 13.63 -24.28 -41.13
C LEU A 113 13.20 -24.79 -39.76
N VAL A 114 14.01 -24.53 -38.72
CA VAL A 114 13.67 -24.82 -37.33
C VAL A 114 13.67 -23.53 -36.53
N ARG A 115 12.56 -23.26 -35.91
CA ARG A 115 12.42 -22.08 -35.02
C ARG A 115 12.02 -22.47 -33.63
N ILE A 116 12.50 -21.70 -32.65
CA ILE A 116 12.14 -21.80 -31.25
C ILE A 116 11.32 -20.57 -30.91
N TYR A 117 10.11 -20.80 -30.45
CA TYR A 117 9.19 -19.77 -29.97
C TYR A 117 9.09 -19.82 -28.46
N GLN A 118 9.13 -18.67 -27.82
CA GLN A 118 8.90 -18.52 -26.38
C GLN A 118 7.62 -17.74 -26.16
N GLY A 119 6.84 -18.13 -25.15
CA GLY A 119 5.58 -17.47 -24.82
C GLY A 119 5.20 -17.60 -23.37
N THR A 120 4.29 -16.71 -22.93
CA THR A 120 3.73 -16.72 -21.60
C THR A 120 2.22 -16.75 -21.70
N LEU A 121 1.60 -17.90 -21.40
CA LEU A 121 0.16 -18.07 -21.40
C LEU A 121 -0.39 -17.65 -20.03
N ARG A 122 -1.26 -16.65 -20.03
CA ARG A 122 -1.91 -16.11 -18.84
C ARG A 122 -3.33 -16.64 -18.75
N LEU A 123 -3.63 -17.40 -17.69
CA LEU A 123 -4.96 -17.95 -17.43
C LEU A 123 -5.65 -17.14 -16.34
N GLY A 124 -6.88 -16.76 -16.60
CA GLY A 124 -7.62 -15.90 -15.68
C GLY A 124 -9.07 -15.70 -16.08
N VAL A 125 -9.66 -14.66 -15.49
CA VAL A 125 -11.03 -14.23 -15.74
C VAL A 125 -11.02 -12.83 -16.34
N ASP A 126 -11.76 -12.65 -17.41
CA ASP A 126 -11.99 -11.34 -18.03
C ASP A 126 -13.34 -10.79 -17.56
N LEU A 127 -13.30 -9.91 -16.56
CA LEU A 127 -14.51 -9.30 -15.99
C LEU A 127 -15.22 -8.35 -16.93
N SER A 128 -14.56 -7.90 -18.01
CA SER A 128 -15.24 -7.09 -19.03
C SER A 128 -16.36 -7.87 -19.73
N LYS A 129 -16.25 -9.22 -19.74
CA LYS A 129 -17.24 -10.15 -20.27
C LYS A 129 -18.31 -10.54 -19.26
N ALA A 130 -18.21 -10.11 -17.99
CA ALA A 130 -19.22 -10.43 -16.97
C ALA A 130 -20.56 -9.81 -17.32
N GLN A 131 -21.63 -10.58 -17.16
CA GLN A 131 -23.01 -10.13 -17.43
C GLN A 131 -23.48 -9.16 -16.34
N GLY A 132 -24.55 -8.36 -16.64
CA GLY A 132 -24.98 -7.21 -15.85
C GLY A 132 -25.06 -7.45 -14.34
N ASP A 133 -25.66 -8.56 -13.91
CA ASP A 133 -25.87 -8.90 -12.49
C ASP A 133 -24.85 -9.93 -11.97
N TRP A 134 -23.58 -9.80 -12.36
CA TRP A 134 -22.53 -10.73 -11.92
C TRP A 134 -22.28 -10.73 -10.42
N VAL A 135 -22.68 -9.67 -9.70
CA VAL A 135 -22.64 -9.57 -8.22
C VAL A 135 -24.03 -9.26 -7.68
N VAL A 136 -24.58 -10.15 -6.87
CA VAL A 136 -25.89 -10.01 -6.23
C VAL A 136 -25.74 -10.10 -4.72
N SER A 137 -26.14 -9.04 -4.02
CA SER A 137 -26.23 -9.03 -2.56
C SER A 137 -27.49 -9.80 -2.13
N LEU A 138 -27.31 -10.71 -1.17
CA LEU A 138 -28.36 -11.53 -0.56
C LEU A 138 -28.50 -11.18 0.93
N PRO A 139 -29.60 -11.58 1.57
CA PRO A 139 -29.75 -11.44 3.03
C PRO A 139 -28.57 -12.04 3.82
N ASP A 140 -28.46 -11.69 5.11
CA ASP A 140 -27.47 -12.20 6.06
C ASP A 140 -25.99 -11.93 5.66
N SER A 141 -25.73 -10.78 5.05
CA SER A 141 -24.38 -10.41 4.58
C SER A 141 -23.78 -11.47 3.64
N THR A 142 -24.62 -12.08 2.81
CA THR A 142 -24.21 -13.04 1.78
C THR A 142 -24.11 -12.32 0.43
N VAL A 143 -23.09 -12.66 -0.36
CA VAL A 143 -22.96 -12.22 -1.75
C VAL A 143 -22.87 -13.42 -2.68
N ARG A 144 -23.54 -13.35 -3.81
CA ARG A 144 -23.39 -14.29 -4.93
C ARG A 144 -22.63 -13.57 -6.05
N VAL A 145 -21.56 -14.19 -6.50
CA VAL A 145 -20.69 -13.70 -7.57
C VAL A 145 -20.72 -14.72 -8.70
N THR A 146 -21.06 -14.29 -9.91
CA THR A 146 -21.05 -15.13 -11.11
C THR A 146 -19.97 -14.60 -12.04
N LEU A 147 -18.88 -15.32 -12.15
CA LEU A 147 -17.70 -14.94 -12.92
C LEU A 147 -17.78 -15.52 -14.34
N PRO A 148 -17.26 -14.84 -15.34
CA PRO A 148 -16.97 -15.44 -16.65
C PRO A 148 -16.09 -16.69 -16.48
N PRO A 149 -16.12 -17.62 -17.45
CA PRO A 149 -15.29 -18.82 -17.37
C PRO A 149 -13.81 -18.45 -17.38
N VAL A 150 -13.00 -19.24 -16.68
CA VAL A 150 -11.55 -19.12 -16.72
C VAL A 150 -11.05 -19.55 -18.09
N GLY A 151 -10.18 -18.73 -18.68
CA GLY A 151 -9.59 -18.99 -19.98
C GLY A 151 -8.27 -18.29 -20.21
N LEU A 152 -7.77 -18.37 -21.44
CA LEU A 152 -6.60 -17.64 -21.89
C LEU A 152 -6.97 -16.16 -22.02
N LEU A 153 -6.22 -15.29 -21.36
CA LEU A 153 -6.47 -13.84 -21.35
C LEU A 153 -5.92 -13.14 -22.59
N ASP A 154 -4.84 -13.67 -23.17
CA ASP A 154 -4.17 -13.06 -24.31
C ASP A 154 -3.91 -14.09 -25.40
N GLU A 155 -4.45 -13.86 -26.59
CA GLU A 155 -4.25 -14.71 -27.76
C GLU A 155 -2.84 -14.55 -28.35
N HIS A 156 -2.18 -13.40 -28.13
CA HIS A 156 -0.85 -13.08 -28.63
C HIS A 156 0.21 -13.28 -27.54
N PHE A 157 0.28 -14.47 -27.01
CA PHE A 157 1.14 -14.83 -25.87
C PHE A 157 2.60 -15.17 -26.26
N ILE A 158 2.92 -15.32 -27.56
CA ILE A 158 4.29 -15.56 -28.03
C ILE A 158 5.08 -14.24 -28.02
N ASP A 159 6.25 -14.28 -27.39
CA ASP A 159 7.22 -13.21 -27.40
C ASP A 159 8.14 -13.32 -28.61
N GLU A 160 7.85 -12.54 -29.65
CA GLU A 160 8.63 -12.57 -30.89
C GLU A 160 10.08 -12.10 -30.68
N ALA A 161 10.33 -11.21 -29.72
CA ALA A 161 11.68 -10.70 -29.45
C ALA A 161 12.61 -11.78 -28.83
N ARG A 162 12.02 -12.76 -28.11
CA ARG A 162 12.75 -13.90 -27.56
C ARG A 162 12.72 -15.12 -28.47
N SER A 163 11.88 -15.11 -29.50
CA SER A 163 11.81 -16.19 -30.49
C SER A 163 12.96 -16.10 -31.47
N ARG A 164 13.52 -17.25 -31.89
CA ARG A 164 14.72 -17.28 -32.73
C ARG A 164 14.70 -18.42 -33.74
N THR A 165 15.37 -18.21 -34.86
CA THR A 165 15.73 -19.29 -35.77
C THR A 165 16.85 -20.11 -35.15
N PHE A 166 16.63 -21.40 -35.02
CA PHE A 166 17.62 -22.36 -34.54
C PHE A 166 18.45 -22.96 -35.67
N TYR A 167 17.80 -23.27 -36.78
CA TYR A 167 18.45 -23.83 -37.96
C TYR A 167 17.71 -23.45 -39.22
N GLU A 168 18.48 -23.11 -40.26
CA GLU A 168 17.94 -22.84 -41.60
C GLU A 168 18.87 -23.41 -42.66
N HIS A 169 18.30 -24.11 -43.61
CA HIS A 169 19.05 -24.69 -44.76
C HIS A 169 18.19 -24.71 -46.01
N GLY A 170 18.81 -24.38 -47.16
CA GLY A 170 18.17 -24.39 -48.44
C GLY A 170 17.32 -23.14 -48.72
N SER A 171 16.34 -23.28 -49.60
CA SER A 171 15.46 -22.17 -50.01
C SER A 171 14.16 -22.22 -49.21
N VAL A 172 14.06 -21.43 -48.16
CA VAL A 172 12.88 -21.33 -47.29
C VAL A 172 11.90 -20.32 -47.88
N PRO A 173 10.61 -20.68 -48.09
CA PRO A 173 9.58 -19.73 -48.50
C PRO A 173 9.33 -18.66 -47.41
N THR A 174 8.88 -17.47 -47.84
CA THR A 174 8.62 -16.36 -46.91
C THR A 174 7.51 -16.66 -45.91
N ASP A 175 6.51 -17.46 -46.30
CA ASP A 175 5.38 -17.86 -45.47
C ASP A 175 5.68 -19.01 -44.50
N ALA A 176 6.84 -19.68 -44.62
CA ALA A 176 7.20 -20.78 -43.75
C ALA A 176 7.28 -20.37 -42.26
N ALA A 177 7.69 -19.13 -41.99
CA ALA A 177 7.73 -18.57 -40.61
C ALA A 177 6.32 -18.44 -40.05
N ASP A 178 5.33 -18.01 -40.82
CA ASP A 178 3.94 -17.85 -40.38
C ASP A 178 3.31 -19.22 -40.08
N VAL A 179 3.60 -20.21 -40.92
CA VAL A 179 3.16 -21.60 -40.69
C VAL A 179 3.73 -22.15 -39.40
N LEU A 180 5.02 -21.91 -39.14
CA LEU A 180 5.69 -22.35 -37.88
C LEU A 180 5.14 -21.61 -36.66
N TYR A 181 4.85 -20.32 -36.77
CA TYR A 181 4.21 -19.54 -35.72
C TYR A 181 2.85 -20.12 -35.32
N ALA A 182 1.99 -20.38 -36.32
CA ALA A 182 0.68 -20.97 -36.07
C ALA A 182 0.78 -22.37 -35.43
N GLN A 183 1.75 -23.19 -35.87
CA GLN A 183 2.01 -24.51 -35.27
C GLN A 183 2.48 -24.39 -33.81
N ALA A 184 3.35 -23.42 -33.51
CA ALA A 184 3.81 -23.17 -32.13
C ALA A 184 2.66 -22.74 -31.21
N VAL A 185 1.82 -21.79 -31.67
CA VAL A 185 0.61 -21.35 -30.95
C VAL A 185 -0.29 -22.55 -30.59
N GLU A 186 -0.62 -23.38 -31.59
CA GLU A 186 -1.47 -24.57 -31.37
C GLU A 186 -0.88 -25.58 -30.41
N LYS A 187 0.42 -25.85 -30.50
CA LYS A 187 1.10 -26.80 -29.63
C LYS A 187 1.18 -26.30 -28.21
N MET A 188 1.52 -25.02 -28.00
CA MET A 188 1.56 -24.38 -26.70
C MET A 188 0.18 -24.33 -26.05
N LYS A 189 -0.86 -23.88 -26.77
CA LYS A 189 -2.25 -23.90 -26.29
C LYS A 189 -2.64 -25.30 -25.81
N ARG A 190 -2.41 -26.33 -26.62
CA ARG A 190 -2.76 -27.72 -26.29
C ARG A 190 -2.02 -28.24 -25.05
N ARG A 191 -0.75 -27.84 -24.85
CA ARG A 191 0.06 -28.27 -23.71
C ARG A 191 -0.31 -27.51 -22.43
N CYS A 192 -0.67 -26.23 -22.54
CA CYS A 192 -0.89 -25.35 -21.38
C CYS A 192 -2.36 -25.24 -20.97
N LEU A 193 -3.32 -25.29 -21.91
CA LEU A 193 -4.75 -25.22 -21.61
C LEU A 193 -5.32 -26.58 -21.19
N THR A 194 -4.67 -27.23 -20.24
CA THR A 194 -5.15 -28.49 -19.68
C THR A 194 -6.25 -28.27 -18.65
N THR A 195 -7.11 -29.26 -18.47
CA THR A 195 -8.12 -29.26 -17.40
C THR A 195 -7.49 -28.94 -16.03
N GLN A 196 -6.30 -29.48 -15.75
CA GLN A 196 -5.59 -29.24 -14.48
C GLN A 196 -5.22 -27.77 -14.31
N ASN A 197 -4.65 -27.12 -15.33
CA ASN A 197 -4.24 -25.72 -15.28
C ASN A 197 -5.45 -24.77 -15.19
N LEU A 198 -6.52 -25.08 -15.93
CA LEU A 198 -7.78 -24.32 -15.85
C LEU A 198 -8.42 -24.46 -14.47
N GLN A 199 -8.46 -25.65 -13.90
CA GLN A 199 -8.94 -25.86 -12.51
C GLN A 199 -8.07 -25.16 -11.49
N ALA A 200 -6.75 -25.17 -11.64
CA ALA A 200 -5.86 -24.42 -10.76
C ALA A 200 -6.14 -22.91 -10.78
N ALA A 201 -6.34 -22.36 -11.97
CA ALA A 201 -6.72 -20.96 -12.13
C ALA A 201 -8.11 -20.66 -11.54
N GLU A 202 -9.09 -21.57 -11.74
CA GLU A 202 -10.44 -21.46 -11.13
C GLU A 202 -10.39 -21.47 -9.61
N HIS A 203 -9.62 -22.36 -9.02
CA HIS A 203 -9.42 -22.41 -7.57
C HIS A 203 -8.73 -21.15 -7.03
N ALA A 204 -7.78 -20.62 -7.76
CA ALA A 204 -7.11 -19.38 -7.41
C ALA A 204 -8.09 -18.19 -7.50
N ALA A 205 -8.89 -18.13 -8.55
CA ALA A 205 -9.94 -17.14 -8.72
C ALA A 205 -10.94 -17.18 -7.56
N ARG A 206 -11.46 -18.36 -7.20
CA ARG A 206 -12.38 -18.52 -6.05
C ARG A 206 -11.78 -17.97 -4.77
N ARG A 207 -10.53 -18.29 -4.45
CA ARG A 207 -9.88 -17.82 -3.23
C ARG A 207 -9.70 -16.29 -3.23
N GLU A 208 -9.32 -15.72 -4.36
CA GLU A 208 -9.06 -14.28 -4.43
C GLU A 208 -10.35 -13.47 -4.37
N PHE A 209 -11.38 -13.86 -5.11
CA PHE A 209 -12.69 -13.20 -5.03
C PHE A 209 -13.36 -13.41 -3.65
N ASP A 210 -13.21 -14.56 -3.00
CA ASP A 210 -13.68 -14.75 -1.61
C ASP A 210 -13.01 -13.74 -0.68
N ARG A 211 -11.67 -13.55 -0.82
CA ARG A 211 -10.92 -12.57 -0.03
C ARG A 211 -11.40 -11.14 -0.27
N VAL A 212 -11.54 -10.74 -1.54
CA VAL A 212 -12.00 -9.40 -1.92
C VAL A 212 -13.36 -9.11 -1.30
N PHE A 213 -14.35 -9.99 -1.48
CA PHE A 213 -15.70 -9.76 -0.97
C PHE A 213 -15.79 -9.85 0.57
N ARG A 214 -14.96 -10.66 1.21
CA ARG A 214 -14.83 -10.64 2.68
C ARG A 214 -14.24 -9.35 3.20
N THR A 215 -13.27 -8.78 2.50
CA THR A 215 -12.70 -7.46 2.85
C THR A 215 -13.73 -6.34 2.71
N LEU A 216 -14.68 -6.49 1.78
CA LEU A 216 -15.82 -5.58 1.64
C LEU A 216 -16.89 -5.78 2.75
N GLY A 217 -16.73 -6.78 3.63
CA GLY A 217 -17.56 -6.99 4.82
C GLY A 217 -18.56 -8.15 4.71
N PHE A 218 -18.63 -8.88 3.60
CA PHE A 218 -19.52 -10.04 3.47
C PHE A 218 -19.06 -11.18 4.36
N LYS A 219 -20.01 -11.80 5.07
CA LYS A 219 -19.77 -12.98 5.92
C LYS A 219 -19.71 -14.27 5.10
N LYS A 220 -20.51 -14.34 4.04
CA LYS A 220 -20.59 -15.49 3.16
C LYS A 220 -20.49 -15.07 1.70
N VAL A 221 -19.61 -15.75 0.95
CA VAL A 221 -19.38 -15.49 -0.47
C VAL A 221 -19.67 -16.77 -1.24
N ILE A 222 -20.54 -16.69 -2.25
CA ILE A 222 -20.90 -17.81 -3.13
C ILE A 222 -20.36 -17.45 -4.51
N ILE A 223 -19.39 -18.19 -5.00
CA ILE A 223 -18.73 -17.93 -6.29
C ILE A 223 -19.11 -19.04 -7.26
N ASN A 224 -19.71 -18.65 -8.37
CA ASN A 224 -20.05 -19.48 -9.49
C ASN A 224 -19.28 -19.02 -10.74
N PHE A 225 -19.07 -19.92 -11.68
CA PHE A 225 -18.59 -19.57 -13.01
C PHE A 225 -19.71 -19.81 -14.03
N GLU A 226 -19.78 -18.95 -15.03
CA GLU A 226 -20.66 -19.18 -16.18
C GLU A 226 -20.24 -20.46 -16.90
N LYS A 227 -21.21 -21.17 -17.44
CA LYS A 227 -20.90 -22.35 -18.27
C LYS A 227 -20.30 -21.89 -19.61
N GLN A 228 -19.25 -22.55 -20.03
CA GLN A 228 -18.70 -22.42 -21.36
C GLN A 228 -19.69 -22.87 -22.42
#